data_d40fff96524d0711900e772d8088127f
#
_entry.id   d40fff96524d0711900e772d8088127f
#
_cell.length_a   1.000
_cell.length_b   1.000
_cell.length_c   1.000
_cell.angle_alpha   90.00
_cell.angle_beta   90.00
_cell.angle_gamma   90.00
#
_symmetry.space_group_name_H-M   'P 1'
#
loop_
_entity.id
_entity.type
_entity.pdbx_description
1 polymer ?
#
loop_
_entity_poly.entity_id
_entity_poly.type
_entity_poly.pdbx_seq_one_letter_code
_entity_poly.pdbx_strand_id
1 'polypeptide(L)'
;MIPTTTRAFIDSLIDYYINEASAYKQLAKNYSEEAGDVTGAAFGIIVGCIYSGFLQAYVNQKQKPSLEDIQEFTQIIKRRAAQIKRSILDAKA
;
A
#
# COMPACT_ATOMS: atom_id res chain seq x y z
N MET A 1 3.80 -10.01 -16.59
CA MET A 1 4.75 -10.04 -15.43
C MET A 1 5.24 -8.63 -15.14
N ILE A 2 5.22 -8.25 -13.87
CA ILE A 2 5.72 -6.92 -13.47
C ILE A 2 7.24 -6.87 -13.72
N PRO A 3 7.75 -5.83 -14.39
CA PRO A 3 9.19 -5.68 -14.60
C PRO A 3 9.95 -5.64 -13.27
N THR A 4 11.17 -6.17 -13.26
CA THR A 4 12.01 -6.25 -12.05
C THR A 4 12.20 -4.89 -11.37
N THR A 5 12.44 -3.84 -12.17
CA THR A 5 12.62 -2.49 -11.62
C THR A 5 11.34 -1.96 -10.98
N THR A 6 10.18 -2.23 -11.57
CA THR A 6 8.89 -1.83 -11.01
C THR A 6 8.60 -2.61 -9.73
N ARG A 7 8.95 -3.90 -9.71
CA ARG A 7 8.78 -4.71 -8.50
C ARG A 7 9.64 -4.20 -7.35
N ALA A 8 10.89 -3.84 -7.63
CA ALA A 8 11.78 -3.24 -6.61
C ALA A 8 11.21 -1.91 -6.10
N PHE A 9 10.60 -1.12 -6.99
CA PHE A 9 9.94 0.13 -6.63
C PHE A 9 8.75 -0.12 -5.70
N ILE A 10 7.93 -1.14 -5.98
CA ILE A 10 6.79 -1.52 -5.12
C ILE A 10 7.30 -1.89 -3.72
N ASP A 11 8.36 -2.70 -3.63
CA ASP A 11 8.94 -3.08 -2.33
C ASP A 11 9.43 -1.84 -1.56
N SER A 12 10.06 -0.89 -2.25
CA SER A 12 10.48 0.37 -1.62
C SER A 12 9.29 1.18 -1.12
N LEU A 13 8.20 1.22 -1.87
CA LEU A 13 6.98 1.92 -1.45
C LEU A 13 6.39 1.27 -0.19
N ILE A 14 6.34 -0.06 -0.16
CA ILE A 14 5.85 -0.77 1.02
C ILE A 14 6.69 -0.40 2.24
N ASP A 15 8.00 -0.43 2.12
CA ASP A 15 8.90 -0.08 3.22
C ASP A 15 8.70 1.39 3.66
N TYR A 16 8.52 2.29 2.71
CA TYR A 16 8.25 3.69 3.00
C TYR A 16 6.97 3.85 3.82
N TYR A 17 5.87 3.24 3.38
CA TYR A 17 4.59 3.38 4.08
C TYR A 17 4.58 2.66 5.43
N ILE A 18 5.33 1.57 5.57
CA ILE A 18 5.52 0.93 6.88
C ILE A 18 6.19 1.91 7.85
N ASN A 19 7.22 2.62 7.40
CA ASN A 19 7.91 3.61 8.24
C ASN A 19 7.03 4.82 8.56
N GLU A 20 6.05 5.12 7.70
CA GLU A 20 5.15 6.25 7.87
C GLU A 20 3.77 5.84 8.43
N ALA A 21 3.67 4.64 8.99
CA ALA A 21 2.39 4.07 9.41
C ALA A 21 1.64 4.95 10.41
N SER A 22 2.35 5.67 11.30
CA SER A 22 1.69 6.53 12.29
C SER A 22 0.92 7.68 11.64
N ALA A 23 1.44 8.25 10.54
CA ALA A 23 0.74 9.31 9.81
C ALA A 23 -0.58 8.81 9.23
N TYR A 24 -0.58 7.61 8.67
CA TYR A 24 -1.78 7.02 8.05
C TYR A 24 -2.76 6.51 9.08
N LYS A 25 -2.27 6.02 10.23
CA LYS A 25 -3.13 5.69 11.36
C LYS A 25 -3.84 6.93 11.89
N GLN A 26 -3.12 8.05 12.01
CA GLN A 26 -3.72 9.32 12.43
C GLN A 26 -4.78 9.79 11.45
N LEU A 27 -4.50 9.69 10.14
CA LEU A 27 -5.48 10.03 9.11
C LEU A 27 -6.73 9.15 9.22
N ALA A 28 -6.56 7.84 9.42
CA ALA A 28 -7.66 6.91 9.55
C ALA A 28 -8.54 7.22 10.76
N LYS A 29 -7.95 7.71 11.86
CA LYS A 29 -8.69 8.09 13.06
C LYS A 29 -9.69 9.22 12.80
N ASN A 30 -9.40 10.10 11.84
CA ASN A 30 -10.31 11.18 11.47
C ASN A 30 -11.61 10.65 10.87
N TYR A 31 -11.62 9.41 10.39
CA TYR A 31 -12.76 8.76 9.76
C TYR A 31 -13.27 7.56 10.59
N SER A 32 -12.97 7.53 11.88
CA SER A 32 -13.29 6.36 12.71
C SER A 32 -14.78 6.07 12.79
N GLU A 33 -15.62 7.10 12.78
CA GLU A 33 -17.07 6.91 12.81
C GLU A 33 -17.58 6.31 11.48
N GLU A 34 -17.04 6.81 10.36
CA GLU A 34 -17.44 6.37 9.03
C GLU A 34 -16.91 4.97 8.69
N ALA A 35 -15.65 4.70 9.05
CA ALA A 35 -14.98 3.46 8.71
C ALA A 35 -15.20 2.34 9.74
N GLY A 36 -15.39 2.69 11.00
CA GLY A 36 -15.61 1.73 12.09
C GLY A 36 -14.35 1.05 12.60
N ASP A 37 -13.39 0.74 11.74
CA ASP A 37 -12.15 0.04 12.08
C ASP A 37 -10.94 0.86 11.63
N VAL A 38 -10.24 1.47 12.59
CA VAL A 38 -9.09 2.33 12.31
C VAL A 38 -7.95 1.55 11.65
N THR A 39 -7.66 0.35 12.15
CA THR A 39 -6.57 -0.47 11.59
C THR A 39 -6.86 -0.87 10.15
N GLY A 40 -8.08 -1.33 9.88
CA GLY A 40 -8.49 -1.69 8.52
C GLY A 40 -8.52 -0.50 7.59
N ALA A 41 -9.00 0.66 8.07
CA ALA A 41 -9.01 1.89 7.28
C ALA A 41 -7.58 2.34 6.94
N ALA A 42 -6.67 2.32 7.90
CA ALA A 42 -5.27 2.69 7.68
C ALA A 42 -4.60 1.72 6.69
N PHE A 43 -4.86 0.43 6.82
CA PHE A 43 -4.37 -0.58 5.88
C PHE A 43 -4.84 -0.27 4.46
N GLY A 44 -6.13 0.02 4.29
CA GLY A 44 -6.70 0.35 2.98
C GLY A 44 -6.10 1.61 2.37
N ILE A 45 -5.88 2.65 3.19
CA ILE A 45 -5.25 3.89 2.73
C ILE A 45 -3.83 3.60 2.25
N ILE A 46 -3.04 2.88 3.03
CA ILE A 46 -1.66 2.54 2.69
C ILE A 46 -1.61 1.73 1.39
N VAL A 47 -2.42 0.68 1.29
CA VAL A 47 -2.46 -0.16 0.08
C VAL A 47 -2.90 0.64 -1.14
N GLY A 48 -3.88 1.54 -0.96
CA GLY A 48 -4.32 2.43 -2.03
C GLY A 48 -3.21 3.36 -2.51
N CYS A 49 -2.41 3.91 -1.59
CA CYS A 49 -1.26 4.75 -1.95
C CYS A 49 -0.20 3.95 -2.70
N ILE A 50 0.09 2.73 -2.26
CA ILE A 50 1.06 1.84 -2.94
C ILE A 50 0.54 1.50 -4.33
N TYR A 51 -0.76 1.20 -4.47
CA TYR A 51 -1.37 0.90 -5.75
C TYR A 51 -1.27 2.10 -6.70
N SER A 52 -1.53 3.30 -6.20
CA SER A 52 -1.38 4.53 -6.97
C SER A 52 0.06 4.69 -7.50
N GLY A 53 1.05 4.42 -6.67
CA GLY A 53 2.46 4.45 -7.09
C GLY A 53 2.78 3.39 -8.15
N PHE A 54 2.21 2.20 -8.01
CA PHE A 54 2.33 1.13 -8.99
C PHE A 54 1.77 1.57 -10.35
N LEU A 55 0.56 2.15 -10.36
CA LEU A 55 -0.04 2.66 -11.60
C LEU A 55 0.80 3.77 -12.22
N GLN A 56 1.33 4.67 -11.38
CA GLN A 56 2.15 5.79 -11.86
C GLN A 56 3.43 5.30 -12.56
N ALA A 57 4.02 4.19 -12.10
CA ALA A 57 5.19 3.61 -12.73
C ALA A 57 4.89 3.20 -14.18
N TYR A 58 3.70 2.66 -14.44
CA TYR A 58 3.27 2.33 -15.80
C TYR A 58 2.97 3.57 -16.63
N VAL A 59 2.31 4.56 -16.05
CA VAL A 59 2.01 5.83 -16.73
C VAL A 59 3.30 6.52 -17.19
N ASN A 60 4.33 6.52 -16.36
CA ASN A 60 5.62 7.13 -16.68
C ASN A 60 6.29 6.45 -17.89
N GLN A 61 5.96 5.20 -18.15
CA GLN A 61 6.45 4.44 -19.31
C GLN A 61 5.44 4.44 -20.45
N LYS A 62 4.39 5.24 -20.35
CA LYS A 62 3.29 5.32 -21.33
C LYS A 62 2.64 3.95 -21.57
N GLN A 63 2.48 3.19 -20.49
CA GLN A 63 1.90 1.84 -20.51
C GLN A 63 0.78 1.73 -19.49
N LYS A 64 0.03 0.65 -19.57
CA LYS A 64 -0.98 0.27 -18.57
C LYS A 64 -0.65 -1.12 -18.07
N PRO A 65 -0.87 -1.41 -16.76
CA PRO A 65 -0.67 -2.76 -16.29
C PRO A 65 -1.74 -3.69 -16.88
N SER A 66 -1.35 -4.92 -17.18
CA SER A 66 -2.28 -5.97 -17.59
C SER A 66 -3.05 -6.47 -16.36
N LEU A 67 -4.12 -7.22 -16.59
CA LEU A 67 -4.84 -7.86 -15.49
C LEU A 67 -3.90 -8.79 -14.70
N GLU A 68 -3.02 -9.50 -15.39
CA GLU A 68 -2.01 -10.36 -14.77
C GLU A 68 -1.08 -9.55 -13.84
N ASP A 69 -0.65 -8.37 -14.28
CA ASP A 69 0.21 -7.50 -13.49
C ASP A 69 -0.51 -7.02 -12.22
N ILE A 70 -1.80 -6.70 -12.34
CA ILE A 70 -2.62 -6.28 -11.20
C ILE A 70 -2.77 -7.44 -10.21
N GLN A 71 -2.97 -8.66 -10.69
CA GLN A 71 -3.05 -9.85 -9.86
C GLN A 71 -1.71 -10.12 -9.15
N GLU A 72 -0.61 -9.94 -9.84
CA GLU A 72 0.73 -10.07 -9.26
C GLU A 72 0.96 -9.03 -8.17
N PHE A 73 0.55 -7.78 -8.40
CA PHE A 73 0.59 -6.72 -7.40
C PHE A 73 -0.18 -7.15 -6.13
N THR A 74 -1.38 -7.69 -6.33
CA THR A 74 -2.20 -8.16 -5.21
C THR A 74 -1.46 -9.22 -4.39
N GLN A 75 -0.76 -10.14 -5.05
CA GLN A 75 0.01 -11.17 -4.35
C GLN A 75 1.20 -10.59 -3.58
N ILE A 76 1.86 -9.58 -4.14
CA ILE A 76 2.96 -8.88 -3.45
C ILE A 76 2.43 -8.26 -2.15
N ILE A 77 1.30 -7.56 -2.23
CA ILE A 77 0.69 -6.93 -1.05
C ILE A 77 0.29 -8.00 -0.02
N LYS A 78 -0.33 -9.09 -0.46
CA LYS A 78 -0.76 -10.16 0.45
C LYS A 78 0.42 -10.78 1.22
N ARG A 79 1.57 -10.93 0.56
CA ARG A 79 2.78 -11.44 1.22
C ARG A 79 3.32 -10.50 2.30
N ARG A 80 3.09 -9.20 2.15
CA ARG A 80 3.57 -8.19 3.08
C ARG A 80 2.45 -7.64 3.98
N ALA A 81 1.22 -8.14 3.85
CA ALA A 81 0.05 -7.61 4.55
C ALA A 81 0.20 -7.67 6.07
N ALA A 82 0.71 -8.77 6.60
CA ALA A 82 0.91 -8.92 8.05
C ALA A 82 1.90 -7.88 8.58
N GLN A 83 2.97 -7.60 7.83
CA GLN A 83 3.97 -6.61 8.20
C GLN A 83 3.38 -5.19 8.18
N ILE A 84 2.60 -4.87 7.16
CA ILE A 84 1.91 -3.58 7.06
C ILE A 84 0.96 -3.41 8.24
N LYS A 85 0.15 -4.43 8.52
CA LYS A 85 -0.82 -4.40 9.62
C LYS A 85 -0.12 -4.23 10.97
N ARG A 86 1.00 -4.94 11.18
CA ARG A 86 1.77 -4.85 12.41
C ARG A 86 2.31 -3.42 12.60
N SER A 87 2.80 -2.79 11.54
CA SER A 87 3.30 -1.43 11.63
C SER A 87 2.22 -0.43 12.06
N ILE A 88 0.97 -0.65 11.62
CA ILE A 88 -0.16 0.18 12.02
C ILE A 88 -0.49 -0.07 13.50
N LEU A 89 -0.55 -1.33 13.91
CA LEU A 89 -0.87 -1.68 15.31
C LEU A 89 0.17 -1.13 16.28
N ASP A 90 1.45 -1.15 15.90
CA ASP A 90 2.55 -0.69 16.74
C ASP A 90 2.74 0.83 16.68
N ALA A 91 2.11 1.51 15.71
CA ALA A 91 2.26 2.96 15.55
C ALA A 91 1.62 3.72 16.71
N LYS A 92 2.30 4.79 17.13
CA LYS A 92 1.80 5.71 18.14
C LYS A 92 1.05 6.84 17.44
N ALA A 93 -0.25 6.75 17.45
CA ALA A 93 -1.09 7.79 16.86
C ALA A 93 -2.42 7.90 17.60
#